data_b1abd02b61a5a944dda8d662fb3c1324
#
_entry.id   b1abd02b61a5a944dda8d662fb3c1324
#
_cell.length_a   1.000
_cell.length_b   1.000
_cell.length_c   1.000
_cell.angle_alpha   90.00
_cell.angle_beta   90.00
_cell.angle_gamma   90.00
#
_symmetry.space_group_name_H-M   'P 1'
#
loop_
_entity.id
_entity.type
_entity.pdbx_description
1 polymer ?
#
loop_
_entity_poly.entity_id
_entity_poly.type
_entity_poly.pdbx_seq_one_letter_code
_entity_poly.pdbx_strand_id
1 'polypeptide(L)'
;MAAIITNQFRIHNAESYIEGFSESAATNIYLFIGRPQAWPNDNSPTTPADNNDTAFNAYDDMVALKRVTSTDITHAVVRRDWVSGTTYDEYAHDYSSSNTANSGATSLFAATFYVLTDDYNVYKVINNDGNTASSVKPTGTSTGYITTADGYVWKYMYTISAADALKFLSTDFMPVRRITSDPGAGQPYKAQFDTQAAAVAGAIKQIKITNAGSGYSSAPTVTITGDGSSAAATATVSGGNITAITITNAGTNYTQATIAISGGGGSSGAAKVIISPPGGHSSSAVDELGGFYVMNNVRLEYADGSGDFPVSNDYRRIGLIRDPYNHGTTTVSTATTLSATKSLTLNSGGLSGTFSPDETITGGSSSASAKVIDWNSSTRVLRYYQDVNTGFTAFTGSETVTGGGSSASGTIASINNPEVAHDSGDIMYIEHRRPINRASDQIEDIKLVVEF
;
A
#
# COMPACT_ATOMS: atom_id res chain seq x y z
N MET A 1 15.80 -24.10 -13.48
CA MET A 1 16.63 -23.06 -12.81
C MET A 1 15.86 -22.62 -11.58
N ALA A 2 16.45 -22.72 -10.38
CA ALA A 2 15.83 -22.22 -9.15
C ALA A 2 16.24 -20.76 -8.98
N ALA A 3 15.27 -19.84 -8.86
CA ALA A 3 15.50 -18.41 -8.70
C ALA A 3 14.51 -17.84 -7.68
N ILE A 4 14.87 -16.73 -7.04
CA ILE A 4 14.02 -16.00 -6.11
C ILE A 4 14.16 -14.50 -6.38
N ILE A 5 13.03 -13.79 -6.35
CA ILE A 5 12.99 -12.33 -6.22
C ILE A 5 13.02 -12.02 -4.73
N THR A 6 14.06 -11.34 -4.27
CA THR A 6 14.22 -11.03 -2.84
C THR A 6 13.29 -9.93 -2.39
N ASN A 7 12.93 -9.92 -1.11
CA ASN A 7 12.14 -8.82 -0.54
C ASN A 7 12.86 -7.47 -0.63
N GLN A 8 14.19 -7.45 -0.59
CA GLN A 8 14.97 -6.21 -0.80
C GLN A 8 14.78 -5.63 -2.20
N PHE A 9 14.72 -6.48 -3.23
CA PHE A 9 14.41 -6.03 -4.59
C PHE A 9 12.98 -5.46 -4.70
N ARG A 10 12.02 -6.10 -4.02
CA ARG A 10 10.62 -5.64 -3.98
C ARG A 10 10.50 -4.27 -3.27
N ILE A 11 11.18 -4.10 -2.12
CA ILE A 11 11.23 -2.84 -1.38
C ILE A 11 11.89 -1.74 -2.22
N HIS A 12 12.99 -2.06 -2.92
CA HIS A 12 13.66 -1.12 -3.82
C HIS A 12 12.74 -0.67 -4.97
N ASN A 13 11.97 -1.58 -5.58
CA ASN A 13 11.01 -1.19 -6.60
C ASN A 13 9.90 -0.29 -6.05
N ALA A 14 9.38 -0.60 -4.86
CA ALA A 14 8.41 0.24 -4.16
C ALA A 14 8.97 1.64 -3.85
N GLU A 15 10.22 1.72 -3.42
CA GLU A 15 10.92 2.98 -3.17
C GLU A 15 11.09 3.79 -4.46
N SER A 16 11.60 3.16 -5.52
CA SER A 16 11.76 3.81 -6.83
C SER A 16 10.44 4.34 -7.39
N TYR A 17 9.34 3.61 -7.18
CA TYR A 17 8.01 4.09 -7.54
C TYR A 17 7.62 5.35 -6.74
N ILE A 18 7.85 5.38 -5.42
CA ILE A 18 7.56 6.54 -4.57
C ILE A 18 8.45 7.74 -4.93
N GLU A 19 9.74 7.51 -5.18
CA GLU A 19 10.70 8.56 -5.55
C GLU A 19 10.30 9.26 -6.85
N GLY A 20 9.76 8.53 -7.83
CA GLY A 20 9.30 9.07 -9.10
C GLY A 20 8.28 10.22 -8.99
N PHE A 21 7.58 10.35 -7.85
CA PHE A 21 6.65 11.47 -7.61
C PHE A 21 7.32 12.77 -7.15
N SER A 22 8.59 12.72 -6.74
CA SER A 22 9.30 13.87 -6.13
C SER A 22 10.57 14.27 -6.88
N GLU A 23 10.94 13.58 -7.95
CA GLU A 23 12.09 13.92 -8.78
C GLU A 23 11.87 15.21 -9.57
N SER A 24 12.95 15.86 -10.01
CA SER A 24 12.90 17.11 -10.77
C SER A 24 12.22 16.97 -12.16
N ALA A 25 12.26 15.77 -12.72
CA ALA A 25 11.50 15.37 -13.90
C ALA A 25 10.44 14.34 -13.48
N ALA A 26 9.57 14.75 -12.55
CA ALA A 26 8.59 13.87 -11.94
C ALA A 26 7.70 13.20 -12.99
N THR A 27 7.49 11.91 -12.84
CA THR A 27 6.49 11.15 -13.55
C THR A 27 5.09 11.62 -13.11
N ASN A 28 4.22 11.94 -14.07
CA ASN A 28 2.86 12.39 -13.78
C ASN A 28 1.92 11.18 -13.78
N ILE A 29 1.61 10.68 -12.59
CA ILE A 29 0.68 9.57 -12.43
C ILE A 29 -0.69 10.13 -12.03
N TYR A 30 -1.72 9.61 -12.69
CA TYR A 30 -3.11 9.93 -12.42
C TYR A 30 -3.87 8.68 -11.99
N LEU A 31 -4.69 8.84 -10.97
CA LEU A 31 -5.77 7.90 -10.70
C LEU A 31 -6.92 8.26 -11.64
N PHE A 32 -7.44 7.29 -12.38
CA PHE A 32 -8.63 7.47 -13.20
C PHE A 32 -9.81 6.64 -12.69
N ILE A 33 -11.01 7.16 -12.94
CA ILE A 33 -12.27 6.44 -12.82
C ILE A 33 -12.87 6.22 -14.20
N GLY A 34 -13.57 5.12 -14.40
CA GLY A 34 -14.17 4.77 -15.68
C GLY A 34 -15.25 3.71 -15.56
N ARG A 35 -15.70 3.23 -16.70
CA ARG A 35 -16.78 2.28 -16.88
C ARG A 35 -18.08 2.71 -16.18
N PRO A 36 -18.76 3.72 -16.72
CA PRO A 36 -20.09 4.10 -16.23
C PRO A 36 -21.15 3.02 -16.48
N GLN A 37 -20.98 2.20 -17.53
CA GLN A 37 -21.93 1.15 -17.90
C GLN A 37 -21.81 -0.07 -16.97
N ALA A 38 -22.96 -0.66 -16.65
CA ALA A 38 -23.09 -1.87 -15.85
C ALA A 38 -22.28 -3.05 -16.40
N TRP A 39 -21.74 -3.87 -15.51
CA TRP A 39 -21.24 -5.20 -15.84
C TRP A 39 -22.41 -6.12 -16.20
N PRO A 40 -22.18 -7.21 -16.93
CA PRO A 40 -23.19 -8.27 -17.07
C PRO A 40 -23.73 -8.76 -15.72
N ASN A 41 -22.89 -8.69 -14.68
CA ASN A 41 -23.27 -8.92 -13.30
C ASN A 41 -22.47 -7.97 -12.39
N ASP A 42 -23.08 -6.87 -11.94
CA ASP A 42 -22.45 -5.87 -11.08
C ASP A 42 -22.04 -6.41 -9.69
N ASN A 43 -22.64 -7.51 -9.23
CA ASN A 43 -22.23 -8.16 -7.97
C ASN A 43 -20.98 -9.01 -8.09
N SER A 44 -20.59 -9.37 -9.33
CA SER A 44 -19.40 -10.17 -9.64
C SER A 44 -18.73 -9.61 -10.89
N PRO A 45 -18.03 -8.47 -10.78
CA PRO A 45 -17.28 -7.89 -11.89
C PRO A 45 -16.27 -8.89 -12.46
N THR A 46 -16.04 -8.84 -13.76
CA THR A 46 -15.01 -9.67 -14.40
C THR A 46 -13.61 -9.21 -13.94
N THR A 47 -12.71 -10.16 -13.70
CA THR A 47 -11.31 -9.81 -13.43
C THR A 47 -10.68 -9.20 -14.70
N PRO A 48 -9.98 -8.06 -14.61
CA PRO A 48 -9.27 -7.52 -15.78
C PRO A 48 -8.17 -8.50 -16.23
N ALA A 49 -8.00 -8.61 -17.53
CA ALA A 49 -6.92 -9.39 -18.11
C ALA A 49 -5.75 -8.45 -18.49
N ASP A 50 -4.52 -8.93 -18.35
CA ASP A 50 -3.35 -8.19 -18.82
C ASP A 50 -3.19 -8.38 -20.34
N ASN A 51 -3.89 -7.53 -21.09
CA ASN A 51 -3.85 -7.49 -22.54
C ASN A 51 -4.26 -6.10 -23.07
N ASN A 52 -3.97 -5.87 -24.36
CA ASN A 52 -4.28 -4.61 -25.03
C ASN A 52 -5.77 -4.29 -25.09
N ASP A 53 -6.63 -5.31 -25.23
CA ASP A 53 -8.08 -5.10 -25.29
C ASP A 53 -8.63 -4.50 -23.98
N THR A 54 -8.15 -4.98 -22.84
CA THR A 54 -8.48 -4.40 -21.53
C THR A 54 -8.01 -2.96 -21.41
N ALA A 55 -6.81 -2.64 -21.93
CA ALA A 55 -6.28 -1.27 -21.93
C ALA A 55 -7.10 -0.36 -22.86
N PHE A 56 -7.40 -0.79 -24.09
CA PHE A 56 -8.22 -0.01 -25.02
C PHE A 56 -9.62 0.27 -24.46
N ASN A 57 -10.28 -0.74 -23.89
CA ASN A 57 -11.56 -0.55 -23.23
C ASN A 57 -11.48 0.43 -22.02
N ALA A 58 -10.32 0.50 -21.36
CA ALA A 58 -10.14 1.46 -20.26
C ALA A 58 -9.98 2.90 -20.78
N TYR A 59 -9.35 3.10 -21.93
CA TYR A 59 -9.30 4.42 -22.59
C TYR A 59 -10.68 4.84 -23.09
N ASP A 60 -11.46 3.93 -23.71
CA ASP A 60 -12.77 4.23 -24.28
C ASP A 60 -13.79 4.70 -23.25
N ASP A 61 -13.83 4.06 -22.07
CA ASP A 61 -14.81 4.33 -21.03
C ASP A 61 -14.25 5.10 -19.81
N MET A 62 -13.05 5.68 -19.94
CA MET A 62 -12.46 6.57 -18.93
C MET A 62 -13.32 7.84 -18.79
N VAL A 63 -13.58 8.24 -17.54
CA VAL A 63 -14.45 9.39 -17.25
C VAL A 63 -13.64 10.59 -16.79
N ALA A 64 -12.80 10.43 -15.79
CA ALA A 64 -12.04 11.51 -15.21
C ALA A 64 -10.74 10.99 -14.56
N LEU A 65 -9.75 11.88 -14.47
CA LEU A 65 -8.45 11.59 -13.88
C LEU A 65 -8.11 12.64 -12.83
N LYS A 66 -7.46 12.19 -11.74
CA LYS A 66 -6.89 13.09 -10.73
C LYS A 66 -5.43 12.75 -10.50
N ARG A 67 -4.58 13.79 -10.53
CA ARG A 67 -3.14 13.64 -10.36
C ARG A 67 -2.82 13.15 -8.95
N VAL A 68 -2.01 12.09 -8.88
CA VAL A 68 -1.42 11.61 -7.63
C VAL A 68 -0.18 12.43 -7.33
N THR A 69 -0.03 12.91 -6.12
CA THR A 69 1.14 13.68 -5.67
C THR A 69 1.96 12.90 -4.66
N SER A 70 3.18 13.36 -4.37
CA SER A 70 4.04 12.74 -3.34
C SER A 70 3.41 12.72 -1.94
N THR A 71 2.40 13.56 -1.68
CA THR A 71 1.65 13.55 -0.42
C THR A 71 0.56 12.49 -0.39
N ASP A 72 0.20 11.91 -1.52
CA ASP A 72 -0.88 10.92 -1.68
C ASP A 72 -0.36 9.48 -1.67
N ILE A 73 0.94 9.28 -1.41
CA ILE A 73 1.61 8.00 -1.53
C ILE A 73 2.50 7.72 -0.32
N THR A 74 2.58 6.45 0.08
CA THR A 74 3.46 5.99 1.15
C THR A 74 3.75 4.49 1.02
N HIS A 75 4.89 4.03 1.56
CA HIS A 75 5.05 2.61 1.83
C HIS A 75 3.97 2.13 2.79
N ALA A 76 3.56 0.89 2.65
CA ALA A 76 2.63 0.24 3.55
C ALA A 76 3.14 -1.14 3.96
N VAL A 77 2.72 -1.59 5.12
CA VAL A 77 2.94 -2.94 5.65
C VAL A 77 1.62 -3.52 6.14
N VAL A 78 1.52 -4.82 6.25
CA VAL A 78 0.31 -5.48 6.74
C VAL A 78 0.01 -5.01 8.17
N ARG A 79 -1.21 -4.59 8.43
CA ARG A 79 -1.65 -4.16 9.75
C ARG A 79 -1.83 -5.38 10.67
N ARG A 80 -1.25 -5.32 11.84
CA ARG A 80 -1.33 -6.35 12.89
C ARG A 80 -1.55 -5.66 14.23
N ASP A 81 -2.78 -5.62 14.68
CA ASP A 81 -3.11 -4.97 15.94
C ASP A 81 -2.68 -5.82 17.14
N TRP A 82 -2.17 -5.17 18.19
CA TRP A 82 -1.93 -5.83 19.45
C TRP A 82 -3.25 -6.20 20.14
N VAL A 83 -3.37 -7.46 20.55
CA VAL A 83 -4.52 -7.99 21.27
C VAL A 83 -4.04 -8.79 22.47
N SER A 84 -4.54 -8.46 23.65
CA SER A 84 -4.21 -9.19 24.89
C SER A 84 -4.59 -10.67 24.78
N GLY A 85 -3.71 -11.54 25.23
CA GLY A 85 -3.90 -13.00 25.17
C GLY A 85 -3.45 -13.64 23.85
N THR A 86 -2.88 -12.87 22.92
CA THR A 86 -2.34 -13.39 21.66
C THR A 86 -0.87 -13.74 21.80
N THR A 87 -0.46 -14.91 21.25
CA THR A 87 0.95 -15.27 21.12
C THR A 87 1.47 -14.72 19.78
N TYR A 88 2.46 -13.84 19.87
CA TYR A 88 3.13 -13.27 18.70
C TYR A 88 4.42 -14.02 18.39
N ASP A 89 4.79 -14.07 17.12
CA ASP A 89 6.10 -14.59 16.72
C ASP A 89 7.21 -13.64 17.17
N GLU A 90 8.35 -14.18 17.53
CA GLU A 90 9.56 -13.38 17.71
C GLU A 90 10.25 -13.13 16.35
N TYR A 91 11.04 -12.08 16.24
CA TYR A 91 11.89 -11.87 15.08
C TYR A 91 12.94 -13.00 14.98
N ALA A 92 13.09 -13.59 13.80
CA ALA A 92 14.20 -14.46 13.47
C ALA A 92 14.67 -14.22 12.03
N HIS A 93 15.98 -14.15 11.83
CA HIS A 93 16.59 -13.86 10.52
C HIS A 93 16.54 -15.03 9.54
N ASP A 94 16.24 -16.22 10.03
CA ASP A 94 16.38 -17.50 9.31
C ASP A 94 15.06 -18.28 9.15
N TYR A 95 13.91 -17.60 9.25
CA TYR A 95 12.64 -18.25 8.97
C TYR A 95 12.60 -18.83 7.55
N SER A 96 12.17 -20.08 7.46
CA SER A 96 12.11 -20.84 6.21
C SER A 96 11.10 -21.98 6.34
N SER A 97 10.90 -22.77 5.29
CA SER A 97 10.05 -23.97 5.34
C SER A 97 10.57 -25.05 6.29
N SER A 98 11.88 -25.04 6.62
CA SER A 98 12.50 -25.95 7.61
C SER A 98 12.69 -25.35 9.00
N ASN A 99 12.48 -24.06 9.16
CA ASN A 99 12.54 -23.33 10.42
C ASN A 99 11.39 -22.30 10.47
N THR A 100 10.19 -22.79 10.78
CA THR A 100 8.98 -21.98 10.80
C THR A 100 8.86 -21.15 12.06
N ALA A 101 8.15 -20.01 11.96
CA ALA A 101 7.69 -19.27 13.11
C ALA A 101 6.69 -20.11 13.93
N ASN A 102 6.38 -19.67 15.16
CA ASN A 102 5.37 -20.35 16.00
C ASN A 102 3.97 -20.35 15.35
N SER A 103 3.61 -19.30 14.60
CA SER A 103 2.38 -19.23 13.81
C SER A 103 2.35 -20.19 12.60
N GLY A 104 3.45 -20.88 12.31
CA GLY A 104 3.62 -21.71 11.13
C GLY A 104 4.14 -20.95 9.89
N ALA A 105 4.40 -19.64 10.00
CA ALA A 105 4.92 -18.85 8.88
C ALA A 105 6.32 -19.33 8.46
N THR A 106 6.53 -19.42 7.14
CA THR A 106 7.77 -19.89 6.51
C THR A 106 8.68 -18.77 6.04
N SER A 107 8.32 -17.51 6.30
CA SER A 107 9.13 -16.32 6.00
C SER A 107 8.90 -15.26 7.05
N LEU A 108 9.86 -14.33 7.21
CA LEU A 108 9.78 -13.29 8.22
C LEU A 108 8.53 -12.41 8.04
N PHE A 109 8.24 -11.95 6.83
CA PHE A 109 7.12 -11.02 6.62
C PHE A 109 5.74 -11.69 6.65
N ALA A 110 5.67 -13.01 6.58
CA ALA A 110 4.46 -13.77 6.86
C ALA A 110 4.23 -13.97 8.38
N ALA A 111 5.29 -13.95 9.20
CA ALA A 111 5.23 -14.13 10.64
C ALA A 111 4.62 -12.90 11.35
N THR A 112 4.00 -13.13 12.52
CA THR A 112 3.31 -12.09 13.31
C THR A 112 4.25 -11.41 14.30
N PHE A 113 5.42 -10.95 13.86
CA PHE A 113 6.53 -10.50 14.69
C PHE A 113 6.53 -9.00 15.02
N TYR A 114 5.50 -8.26 14.64
CA TYR A 114 5.29 -6.85 14.99
C TYR A 114 3.82 -6.56 15.20
N VAL A 115 3.53 -5.52 15.94
CA VAL A 115 2.16 -5.11 16.29
C VAL A 115 1.98 -3.60 16.24
N LEU A 116 0.76 -3.16 15.94
CA LEU A 116 0.26 -1.80 16.10
C LEU A 116 -0.57 -1.72 17.40
N THR A 117 -0.29 -0.75 18.26
CA THR A 117 -1.13 -0.48 19.44
C THR A 117 -2.17 0.60 19.15
N ASP A 118 -3.16 0.73 20.03
CA ASP A 118 -4.19 1.77 20.00
C ASP A 118 -3.62 3.21 20.17
N ASP A 119 -2.39 3.33 20.65
CA ASP A 119 -1.62 4.59 20.69
C ASP A 119 -0.93 4.90 19.35
N TYR A 120 -1.22 4.15 18.29
CA TYR A 120 -0.57 4.23 16.96
C TYR A 120 0.94 3.97 16.98
N ASN A 121 1.47 3.33 18.01
CA ASN A 121 2.85 2.89 18.07
C ASN A 121 3.01 1.49 17.48
N VAL A 122 4.09 1.30 16.72
CA VAL A 122 4.46 0.01 16.14
C VAL A 122 5.67 -0.55 16.88
N TYR A 123 5.55 -1.79 17.34
CA TYR A 123 6.59 -2.50 18.07
C TYR A 123 6.90 -3.83 17.41
N LYS A 124 8.19 -4.16 17.35
CA LYS A 124 8.69 -5.45 16.89
C LYS A 124 8.99 -6.35 18.09
N VAL A 125 8.57 -7.61 18.02
CA VAL A 125 8.84 -8.63 19.04
C VAL A 125 10.28 -9.11 18.87
N ILE A 126 11.10 -8.95 19.89
CA ILE A 126 12.47 -9.47 19.94
C ILE A 126 12.50 -10.82 20.67
N ASN A 127 11.69 -10.96 21.72
CA ASN A 127 11.55 -12.22 22.44
C ASN A 127 10.09 -12.35 22.93
N ASN A 128 9.49 -13.51 22.78
CA ASN A 128 8.10 -13.81 23.11
C ASN A 128 7.96 -14.70 24.37
N ASP A 129 8.97 -14.70 25.23
CA ASP A 129 9.01 -15.47 26.49
C ASP A 129 8.70 -16.96 26.31
N GLY A 130 9.34 -17.57 25.30
CA GLY A 130 9.16 -19.00 25.02
C GLY A 130 7.80 -19.37 24.44
N ASN A 131 7.22 -18.51 23.61
CA ASN A 131 5.90 -18.63 22.98
C ASN A 131 4.72 -18.52 23.94
N THR A 132 4.83 -17.70 24.98
CA THR A 132 3.69 -17.37 25.86
C THR A 132 2.77 -16.33 25.21
N ALA A 133 1.55 -16.19 25.73
CA ALA A 133 0.62 -15.17 25.25
C ALA A 133 0.98 -13.80 25.84
N SER A 134 1.02 -12.76 25.02
CA SER A 134 1.22 -11.38 25.47
C SER A 134 -0.04 -10.87 26.17
N SER A 135 0.11 -10.42 27.40
CA SER A 135 -0.98 -9.88 28.23
C SER A 135 -0.75 -8.41 28.61
N VAL A 136 0.43 -7.88 28.39
CA VAL A 136 0.81 -6.51 28.73
C VAL A 136 1.18 -5.74 27.46
N LYS A 137 0.36 -4.72 27.13
CA LYS A 137 0.58 -3.86 25.96
C LYS A 137 1.93 -3.12 26.08
N PRO A 138 2.81 -3.18 25.05
CA PRO A 138 4.00 -2.35 25.04
C PRO A 138 3.64 -0.87 24.91
N THR A 139 4.37 -0.01 25.61
CA THR A 139 4.14 1.44 25.62
C THR A 139 5.45 2.22 25.56
N GLY A 140 5.36 3.50 25.17
CA GLY A 140 6.48 4.42 25.09
C GLY A 140 7.31 4.29 23.80
N THR A 141 8.24 5.23 23.63
CA THR A 141 9.05 5.41 22.41
C THR A 141 10.53 5.29 22.70
N SER A 142 10.91 4.44 23.68
CA SER A 142 12.31 4.23 24.06
C SER A 142 13.15 3.78 22.88
N THR A 143 14.35 4.35 22.74
CA THR A 143 15.35 3.88 21.78
C THR A 143 15.98 2.54 22.19
N GLY A 144 15.82 2.12 23.44
CA GLY A 144 16.23 0.81 23.95
C GLY A 144 15.18 -0.27 23.68
N TYR A 145 15.37 -1.42 24.32
CA TYR A 145 14.39 -2.51 24.34
C TYR A 145 13.43 -2.30 25.51
N ILE A 146 12.19 -2.69 25.32
CA ILE A 146 11.11 -2.57 26.33
C ILE A 146 10.74 -3.98 26.78
N THR A 147 10.96 -4.29 28.05
CA THR A 147 10.50 -5.56 28.62
C THR A 147 9.20 -5.32 29.36
N THR A 148 8.16 -6.04 28.98
CA THR A 148 6.85 -6.00 29.65
C THR A 148 6.76 -7.04 30.75
N ALA A 149 5.83 -6.87 31.69
CA ALA A 149 5.71 -7.75 32.89
C ALA A 149 5.31 -9.20 32.54
N ASP A 150 4.83 -9.45 31.31
CA ASP A 150 4.54 -10.77 30.75
C ASP A 150 5.77 -11.46 30.12
N GLY A 151 6.97 -10.90 30.27
CA GLY A 151 8.23 -11.46 29.80
C GLY A 151 8.58 -11.13 28.34
N TYR A 152 7.67 -10.53 27.58
CA TYR A 152 7.97 -10.10 26.22
C TYR A 152 9.04 -9.00 26.19
N VAL A 153 9.89 -9.06 25.17
CA VAL A 153 10.87 -8.00 24.85
C VAL A 153 10.51 -7.40 23.51
N TRP A 154 10.22 -6.11 23.53
CA TRP A 154 9.79 -5.33 22.38
C TRP A 154 10.86 -4.34 21.95
N LYS A 155 10.85 -3.99 20.65
CA LYS A 155 11.61 -2.87 20.11
C LYS A 155 10.63 -1.90 19.45
N TYR A 156 10.63 -0.65 19.91
CA TYR A 156 9.87 0.42 19.25
C TYR A 156 10.41 0.66 17.84
N MET A 157 9.51 0.78 16.86
CA MET A 157 9.83 1.01 15.47
C MET A 157 9.49 2.43 15.04
N TYR A 158 8.23 2.81 15.15
CA TYR A 158 7.74 4.14 14.80
C TYR A 158 6.34 4.38 15.36
N THR A 159 5.88 5.63 15.26
CA THR A 159 4.50 6.03 15.55
C THR A 159 3.85 6.52 14.26
N ILE A 160 2.67 6.03 13.94
CA ILE A 160 1.87 6.54 12.83
C ILE A 160 1.37 7.93 13.22
N SER A 161 1.70 8.97 12.44
CA SER A 161 1.18 10.32 12.70
C SER A 161 -0.32 10.39 12.54
N ALA A 162 -0.99 11.33 13.21
CA ALA A 162 -2.43 11.53 13.06
C ALA A 162 -2.83 11.79 11.60
N ALA A 163 -2.01 12.51 10.85
CA ALA A 163 -2.24 12.78 9.43
C ALA A 163 -2.17 11.51 8.60
N ASP A 164 -1.15 10.66 8.83
CA ASP A 164 -1.01 9.41 8.10
C ASP A 164 -2.05 8.36 8.54
N ALA A 165 -2.44 8.35 9.80
CA ALA A 165 -3.53 7.48 10.28
C ALA A 165 -4.84 7.82 9.57
N LEU A 166 -5.18 9.11 9.49
CA LEU A 166 -6.39 9.56 8.79
C LEU A 166 -6.35 9.24 7.29
N LYS A 167 -5.18 9.43 6.67
CA LYS A 167 -5.05 9.31 5.21
C LYS A 167 -4.81 7.86 4.74
N PHE A 168 -3.96 7.10 5.41
CA PHE A 168 -3.43 5.84 4.89
C PHE A 168 -3.78 4.60 5.73
N LEU A 169 -4.15 4.74 7.02
CA LEU A 169 -4.48 3.56 7.80
C LEU A 169 -5.78 2.91 7.28
N SER A 170 -5.73 1.60 7.07
CA SER A 170 -6.88 0.79 6.67
C SER A 170 -7.07 -0.39 7.63
N THR A 171 -8.04 -1.26 7.34
CA THR A 171 -8.24 -2.51 8.10
C THR A 171 -7.09 -3.50 7.92
N ASP A 172 -6.47 -3.52 6.74
CA ASP A 172 -5.51 -4.55 6.35
C ASP A 172 -4.06 -4.02 6.27
N PHE A 173 -3.88 -2.73 6.07
CA PHE A 173 -2.58 -2.09 5.87
C PHE A 173 -2.39 -0.86 6.75
N MET A 174 -1.15 -0.63 7.15
CA MET A 174 -0.73 0.57 7.87
C MET A 174 0.47 1.24 7.15
N PRO A 175 0.52 2.59 7.16
CA PRO A 175 1.61 3.32 6.53
C PRO A 175 2.92 3.14 7.29
N VAL A 176 4.02 3.15 6.56
CA VAL A 176 5.38 3.21 7.11
C VAL A 176 6.21 4.17 6.26
N ARG A 177 7.00 5.05 6.90
CA ARG A 177 7.82 6.03 6.19
C ARG A 177 9.30 5.74 6.34
N ARG A 178 10.03 5.93 5.25
CA ARG A 178 11.49 5.98 5.28
C ARG A 178 11.91 7.37 5.76
N ILE A 179 12.64 7.43 6.87
CA ILE A 179 13.15 8.67 7.45
C ILE A 179 14.67 8.72 7.21
N THR A 180 15.10 9.67 6.39
CA THR A 180 16.50 9.81 5.96
C THR A 180 17.22 10.98 6.62
N SER A 181 16.50 11.88 7.28
CA SER A 181 17.03 13.05 7.97
C SER A 181 16.29 13.33 9.27
N ASP A 182 16.94 13.98 10.22
CA ASP A 182 16.31 14.37 11.48
C ASP A 182 15.18 15.38 11.23
N PRO A 183 13.92 15.04 11.55
CA PRO A 183 12.80 15.96 11.36
C PRO A 183 12.78 17.10 12.40
N GLY A 184 13.60 17.04 13.43
CA GLY A 184 13.66 18.03 14.51
C GLY A 184 12.77 17.70 15.71
N ALA A 185 13.10 18.30 16.85
CA ALA A 185 12.38 18.08 18.11
C ALA A 185 10.90 18.44 18.00
N GLY A 186 10.04 17.57 18.52
CA GLY A 186 8.58 17.75 18.52
C GLY A 186 7.90 17.51 17.17
N GLN A 187 8.65 17.18 16.12
CA GLN A 187 8.08 16.85 14.81
C GLN A 187 7.62 15.38 14.75
N PRO A 188 6.64 15.07 13.91
CA PRO A 188 6.29 13.68 13.57
C PRO A 188 7.53 12.89 13.16
N TYR A 189 7.59 11.60 13.51
CA TYR A 189 8.69 10.69 13.21
C TYR A 189 10.03 10.96 13.90
N LYS A 190 10.15 11.98 14.80
CA LYS A 190 11.38 12.20 15.56
C LYS A 190 11.79 10.98 16.38
N ALA A 191 10.85 10.35 17.07
CA ALA A 191 11.12 9.13 17.83
C ALA A 191 11.56 7.96 16.93
N GLN A 192 11.03 7.87 15.70
CA GLN A 192 11.50 6.90 14.71
C GLN A 192 12.95 7.18 14.32
N PHE A 193 13.31 8.43 14.01
CA PHE A 193 14.67 8.81 13.67
C PHE A 193 15.63 8.51 14.83
N ASP A 194 15.24 8.82 16.07
CA ASP A 194 16.07 8.56 17.24
C ASP A 194 16.34 7.07 17.47
N THR A 195 15.32 6.22 17.28
CA THR A 195 15.50 4.77 17.41
C THR A 195 16.34 4.20 16.25
N GLN A 196 16.23 4.77 15.03
CA GLN A 196 17.09 4.43 13.89
C GLN A 196 18.56 4.78 14.18
N ALA A 197 18.82 5.99 14.70
CA ALA A 197 20.16 6.45 15.04
C ALA A 197 20.80 5.63 16.18
N ALA A 198 19.99 5.04 17.06
CA ALA A 198 20.44 4.18 18.16
C ALA A 198 20.60 2.71 17.76
N ALA A 199 20.31 2.33 16.51
CA ALA A 199 20.46 0.96 16.05
C ALA A 199 21.94 0.54 16.01
N VAL A 200 22.20 -0.73 16.35
CA VAL A 200 23.56 -1.28 16.36
C VAL A 200 23.62 -2.47 15.41
N ALA A 201 24.35 -2.31 14.32
CA ALA A 201 24.51 -3.34 13.30
C ALA A 201 25.11 -4.63 13.90
N GLY A 202 24.49 -5.76 13.57
CA GLY A 202 24.96 -7.08 13.98
C GLY A 202 24.94 -7.33 15.50
N ALA A 203 24.19 -6.54 16.27
CA ALA A 203 24.03 -6.80 17.70
C ALA A 203 23.19 -8.08 17.93
N ILE A 204 23.71 -9.01 18.72
CA ILE A 204 23.01 -10.23 19.11
C ILE A 204 22.13 -9.91 20.33
N LYS A 205 20.82 -10.00 20.15
CA LYS A 205 19.84 -9.68 21.20
C LYS A 205 19.00 -10.87 21.63
N GLN A 206 19.14 -12.00 20.93
CA GLN A 206 18.43 -13.22 21.24
C GLN A 206 19.29 -14.46 20.99
N ILE A 207 19.22 -15.41 21.91
CA ILE A 207 19.80 -16.76 21.76
C ILE A 207 18.67 -17.75 22.07
N LYS A 208 18.34 -18.61 21.13
CA LYS A 208 17.29 -19.61 21.27
C LYS A 208 17.88 -20.95 21.66
N ILE A 209 17.49 -21.50 22.83
CA ILE A 209 17.87 -22.86 23.23
C ILE A 209 17.13 -23.82 22.31
N THR A 210 17.90 -24.66 21.61
CA THR A 210 17.36 -25.70 20.70
C THR A 210 17.34 -27.06 21.36
N ASN A 211 18.21 -27.27 22.36
CA ASN A 211 18.22 -28.44 23.23
C ASN A 211 18.71 -27.99 24.63
N ALA A 212 17.94 -28.25 25.65
CA ALA A 212 18.29 -27.92 27.02
C ALA A 212 19.46 -28.78 27.59
N GLY A 213 19.76 -29.89 26.93
CA GLY A 213 20.74 -30.87 27.42
C GLY A 213 20.32 -31.54 28.74
N SER A 214 21.26 -32.24 29.37
CA SER A 214 21.01 -32.87 30.66
C SER A 214 22.30 -33.09 31.45
N GLY A 215 22.17 -33.34 32.76
CA GLY A 215 23.29 -33.69 33.64
C GLY A 215 24.20 -32.54 34.04
N TYR A 216 23.82 -31.28 33.77
CA TYR A 216 24.57 -30.11 34.16
C TYR A 216 24.56 -29.92 35.69
N SER A 217 25.71 -29.96 36.34
CA SER A 217 25.91 -29.70 37.76
C SER A 217 26.28 -28.24 38.07
N SER A 218 26.75 -27.50 37.04
CA SER A 218 27.04 -26.06 37.10
C SER A 218 26.76 -25.43 35.76
N ALA A 219 26.74 -24.09 35.67
CA ALA A 219 26.54 -23.37 34.45
C ALA A 219 27.65 -23.70 33.43
N PRO A 220 27.33 -24.18 32.22
CA PRO A 220 28.33 -24.37 31.16
C PRO A 220 28.84 -23.06 30.62
N THR A 221 30.04 -23.11 30.02
CA THR A 221 30.57 -21.98 29.26
C THR A 221 29.83 -21.85 27.94
N VAL A 222 29.39 -20.61 27.64
CA VAL A 222 28.78 -20.26 26.35
C VAL A 222 29.78 -19.46 25.53
N THR A 223 30.17 -19.98 24.37
CA THR A 223 31.12 -19.34 23.46
C THR A 223 30.39 -18.96 22.17
N ILE A 224 30.36 -17.68 21.82
CA ILE A 224 29.84 -17.16 20.56
C ILE A 224 31.01 -16.90 19.62
N THR A 225 30.98 -17.49 18.43
CA THR A 225 32.00 -17.35 17.39
C THR A 225 31.35 -16.87 16.10
N GLY A 226 31.91 -15.85 15.44
CA GLY A 226 31.40 -15.31 14.21
C GLY A 226 32.32 -14.23 13.64
N ASP A 227 31.85 -13.50 12.66
CA ASP A 227 32.56 -12.43 11.95
C ASP A 227 32.51 -11.07 12.66
N GLY A 228 31.64 -10.92 13.67
CA GLY A 228 31.56 -9.73 14.54
C GLY A 228 32.49 -9.79 15.75
N SER A 229 32.24 -8.93 16.71
CA SER A 229 33.09 -8.83 17.90
C SER A 229 32.34 -8.61 19.20
N SER A 230 32.95 -9.05 20.31
CA SER A 230 32.58 -8.72 21.70
C SER A 230 31.23 -9.30 22.19
N ALA A 231 30.54 -10.15 21.46
CA ALA A 231 29.35 -10.82 21.99
C ALA A 231 29.71 -11.78 23.12
N ALA A 232 28.94 -11.76 24.21
CA ALA A 232 29.11 -12.63 25.35
C ALA A 232 27.75 -13.00 25.96
N ALA A 233 27.66 -14.23 26.48
CA ALA A 233 26.45 -14.72 27.13
C ALA A 233 26.81 -15.69 28.27
N THR A 234 25.88 -15.88 29.20
CA THR A 234 25.98 -16.82 30.31
C THR A 234 24.76 -17.75 30.33
N ALA A 235 24.99 -19.01 30.71
CA ALA A 235 23.91 -19.99 30.85
C ALA A 235 23.42 -20.05 32.30
N THR A 236 22.16 -20.31 32.48
CA THR A 236 21.52 -20.67 33.78
C THR A 236 21.07 -22.13 33.70
N VAL A 237 21.31 -22.88 34.77
CA VAL A 237 20.99 -24.30 34.90
C VAL A 237 20.01 -24.50 36.04
N SER A 238 18.98 -25.30 35.85
CA SER A 238 18.08 -25.78 36.89
C SER A 238 17.67 -27.22 36.57
N GLY A 239 17.62 -28.07 37.59
CA GLY A 239 17.26 -29.50 37.42
C GLY A 239 18.16 -30.27 36.50
N GLY A 240 19.43 -29.86 36.31
CA GLY A 240 20.39 -30.48 35.42
C GLY A 240 20.24 -30.09 33.95
N ASN A 241 19.36 -29.14 33.60
CA ASN A 241 19.13 -28.68 32.22
C ASN A 241 19.46 -27.17 32.13
N ILE A 242 19.83 -26.71 30.92
CA ILE A 242 19.96 -25.28 30.63
C ILE A 242 18.57 -24.69 30.51
N THR A 243 18.24 -23.74 31.36
CA THR A 243 16.92 -23.09 31.39
C THR A 243 16.92 -21.69 30.74
N ALA A 244 18.07 -21.01 30.70
CA ALA A 244 18.19 -19.73 30.04
C ALA A 244 19.64 -19.51 29.55
N ILE A 245 19.78 -18.71 28.50
CA ILE A 245 21.08 -18.13 28.05
C ILE A 245 20.88 -16.62 27.98
N THR A 246 21.52 -15.90 28.90
CA THR A 246 21.41 -14.44 29.04
C THR A 246 22.58 -13.78 28.33
N ILE A 247 22.30 -12.87 27.42
CA ILE A 247 23.30 -12.07 26.71
C ILE A 247 23.83 -11.00 27.68
N THR A 248 25.12 -11.04 27.97
CA THR A 248 25.80 -10.07 28.85
C THR A 248 26.45 -8.94 28.03
N ASN A 249 26.81 -9.20 26.77
CA ASN A 249 27.23 -8.20 25.80
C ASN A 249 26.67 -8.60 24.42
N ALA A 250 25.96 -7.67 23.78
CA ALA A 250 25.35 -7.94 22.47
C ALA A 250 26.35 -8.01 21.33
N GLY A 251 27.55 -7.49 21.49
CA GLY A 251 28.54 -7.36 20.43
C GLY A 251 28.06 -6.45 19.29
N THR A 252 28.85 -6.43 18.22
CA THR A 252 28.58 -5.61 17.02
C THR A 252 29.08 -6.30 15.75
N ASN A 253 28.50 -5.91 14.61
CA ASN A 253 28.93 -6.28 13.25
C ASN A 253 28.86 -7.78 12.93
N TYR A 254 28.06 -8.56 13.65
CA TYR A 254 27.81 -9.95 13.26
C TYR A 254 26.88 -10.02 12.05
N THR A 255 27.31 -10.74 11.02
CA THR A 255 26.45 -11.21 9.94
C THR A 255 26.28 -12.72 9.98
N GLN A 256 27.21 -13.40 10.63
CA GLN A 256 27.17 -14.84 10.90
C GLN A 256 27.71 -15.10 12.31
N ALA A 257 27.03 -15.99 13.04
CA ALA A 257 27.49 -16.43 14.34
C ALA A 257 27.02 -17.86 14.67
N THR A 258 27.87 -18.58 15.36
CA THR A 258 27.56 -19.88 15.95
C THR A 258 27.73 -19.81 17.46
N ILE A 259 27.13 -20.76 18.17
CA ILE A 259 27.23 -20.86 19.61
C ILE A 259 27.68 -22.28 20.01
N ALA A 260 28.65 -22.34 20.89
CA ALA A 260 29.10 -23.60 21.49
C ALA A 260 28.84 -23.55 23.00
N ILE A 261 28.38 -24.70 23.52
CA ILE A 261 28.12 -24.90 24.96
C ILE A 261 29.04 -26.00 25.44
N SER A 262 29.86 -25.70 26.45
CA SER A 262 30.86 -26.65 26.94
C SER A 262 31.05 -26.60 28.45
N GLY A 263 31.47 -27.72 29.04
CA GLY A 263 31.69 -27.82 30.49
C GLY A 263 30.38 -27.99 31.27
N GLY A 264 30.38 -27.63 32.56
CA GLY A 264 29.23 -27.75 33.45
C GLY A 264 28.84 -29.17 33.86
N GLY A 265 29.58 -30.22 33.41
CA GLY A 265 29.34 -31.65 33.75
C GLY A 265 28.22 -32.30 32.96
N GLY A 266 27.44 -31.56 32.17
CA GLY A 266 26.34 -32.08 31.36
C GLY A 266 26.70 -32.26 29.89
N SER A 267 25.71 -32.66 29.08
CA SER A 267 25.86 -32.90 27.66
C SER A 267 24.63 -32.52 26.85
N SER A 268 24.80 -32.49 25.50
CA SER A 268 23.74 -32.29 24.52
C SER A 268 23.05 -30.90 24.55
N GLY A 269 23.50 -29.96 25.38
CA GLY A 269 23.00 -28.58 25.33
C GLY A 269 23.33 -27.96 23.98
N ALA A 270 22.34 -27.36 23.36
CA ALA A 270 22.50 -26.67 22.07
C ALA A 270 21.62 -25.41 22.01
N ALA A 271 22.14 -24.40 21.32
CA ALA A 271 21.43 -23.15 21.08
C ALA A 271 21.78 -22.57 19.72
N LYS A 272 20.99 -21.63 19.24
CA LYS A 272 21.29 -20.83 18.04
C LYS A 272 21.22 -19.35 18.36
N VAL A 273 22.05 -18.59 17.68
CA VAL A 273 22.07 -17.12 17.74
C VAL A 273 21.06 -16.56 16.74
N ILE A 274 20.29 -15.57 17.13
CA ILE A 274 19.46 -14.78 16.23
C ILE A 274 20.21 -13.49 15.91
N ILE A 275 20.55 -13.33 14.63
CA ILE A 275 21.26 -12.16 14.10
C ILE A 275 20.24 -11.05 13.86
N SER A 276 20.58 -9.80 14.25
CA SER A 276 19.75 -8.63 13.93
C SER A 276 19.66 -8.38 12.41
N PRO A 277 18.67 -7.64 11.93
CA PRO A 277 18.60 -7.24 10.53
C PRO A 277 19.81 -6.37 10.14
N PRO A 278 20.13 -6.22 8.84
CA PRO A 278 21.15 -5.28 8.38
C PRO A 278 20.95 -3.89 8.98
N GLY A 279 22.02 -3.28 9.49
CA GLY A 279 21.95 -2.01 10.22
C GLY A 279 21.53 -2.12 11.70
N GLY A 280 21.00 -3.26 12.15
CA GLY A 280 20.50 -3.46 13.51
C GLY A 280 18.99 -3.34 13.64
N HIS A 281 18.47 -3.68 14.80
CA HIS A 281 17.03 -3.55 15.08
C HIS A 281 16.60 -2.08 15.11
N SER A 282 15.57 -1.75 14.35
CA SER A 282 14.98 -0.42 14.10
C SER A 282 15.85 0.52 13.26
N SER A 283 16.83 0.01 12.53
CA SER A 283 17.62 0.82 11.59
C SER A 283 16.79 1.36 10.41
N SER A 284 15.78 0.59 9.98
CA SER A 284 14.84 0.99 8.94
C SER A 284 13.51 0.28 9.14
N ALA A 285 12.46 1.03 9.47
CA ALA A 285 11.13 0.45 9.64
C ALA A 285 10.58 -0.14 8.32
N VAL A 286 10.88 0.50 7.19
CA VAL A 286 10.46 0.01 5.85
C VAL A 286 11.08 -1.35 5.53
N ASP A 287 12.40 -1.47 5.68
CA ASP A 287 13.12 -2.71 5.33
C ASP A 287 12.82 -3.84 6.31
N GLU A 288 12.68 -3.50 7.59
CA GLU A 288 12.51 -4.50 8.65
C GLU A 288 11.08 -5.05 8.75
N LEU A 289 10.07 -4.30 8.32
CA LEU A 289 8.67 -4.72 8.40
C LEU A 289 8.07 -5.14 7.05
N GLY A 290 8.85 -5.12 5.97
CA GLY A 290 8.42 -5.56 4.65
C GLY A 290 7.60 -4.51 3.89
N GLY A 291 8.12 -3.28 3.82
CA GLY A 291 7.49 -2.13 3.15
C GLY A 291 7.56 -2.19 1.62
N PHE A 292 7.26 -3.35 1.02
CA PHE A 292 7.14 -3.53 -0.43
C PHE A 292 5.71 -3.34 -0.96
N TYR A 293 4.78 -3.00 -0.10
CA TYR A 293 3.48 -2.46 -0.52
C TYR A 293 3.57 -0.94 -0.60
N VAL A 294 2.85 -0.38 -1.57
CA VAL A 294 2.69 1.07 -1.70
C VAL A 294 1.22 1.41 -1.70
N MET A 295 0.82 2.31 -0.83
CA MET A 295 -0.55 2.82 -0.77
C MET A 295 -0.62 4.19 -1.43
N ASN A 296 -1.53 4.31 -2.40
CA ASN A 296 -1.97 5.57 -2.98
C ASN A 296 -3.33 5.91 -2.35
N ASN A 297 -3.51 7.11 -1.81
CA ASN A 297 -4.81 7.59 -1.36
C ASN A 297 -5.15 8.89 -2.09
N VAL A 298 -6.11 8.83 -2.99
CA VAL A 298 -6.58 9.96 -3.78
C VAL A 298 -8.00 10.30 -3.38
N ARG A 299 -8.21 11.57 -3.01
CA ARG A 299 -9.53 12.10 -2.68
C ARG A 299 -10.19 12.66 -3.93
N LEU A 300 -11.42 12.25 -4.20
CA LEU A 300 -12.25 12.77 -5.27
C LEU A 300 -13.36 13.66 -4.70
N GLU A 301 -13.46 14.87 -5.21
CA GLU A 301 -14.53 15.82 -4.89
C GLU A 301 -15.31 16.15 -6.17
N TYR A 302 -16.62 16.35 -6.08
CA TYR A 302 -17.45 16.70 -7.24
C TYR A 302 -17.01 18.02 -7.92
N ALA A 303 -16.58 18.98 -7.11
CA ALA A 303 -16.16 20.30 -7.59
C ALA A 303 -14.74 20.31 -8.21
N ASP A 304 -13.99 19.19 -8.16
CA ASP A 304 -12.69 19.10 -8.79
C ASP A 304 -12.80 19.38 -10.29
N GLY A 305 -11.90 20.21 -10.84
CA GLY A 305 -11.79 20.48 -12.24
C GLY A 305 -13.07 20.98 -12.92
N SER A 306 -13.84 21.84 -12.28
CA SER A 306 -15.12 22.32 -12.82
C SER A 306 -16.18 21.22 -13.03
N GLY A 307 -16.16 20.19 -12.21
CA GLY A 307 -17.09 19.07 -12.25
C GLY A 307 -16.67 17.95 -13.20
N ASP A 308 -15.37 17.69 -13.31
CA ASP A 308 -14.82 16.57 -14.09
C ASP A 308 -15.26 15.20 -13.57
N PHE A 309 -15.59 15.12 -12.29
CA PHE A 309 -16.08 13.93 -11.64
C PHE A 309 -17.62 13.94 -11.52
N PRO A 310 -18.35 13.45 -12.54
CA PRO A 310 -19.82 13.48 -12.55
C PRO A 310 -20.39 12.62 -11.42
N VAL A 311 -21.56 13.02 -10.90
CA VAL A 311 -22.28 12.33 -9.82
C VAL A 311 -23.58 11.67 -10.27
N SER A 312 -23.99 11.90 -11.51
CA SER A 312 -25.25 11.38 -12.05
C SER A 312 -25.12 9.96 -12.64
N ASN A 313 -23.91 9.43 -12.67
CA ASN A 313 -23.63 8.07 -13.12
C ASN A 313 -22.64 7.38 -12.16
N ASP A 314 -22.70 6.06 -12.15
CA ASP A 314 -21.78 5.21 -11.40
C ASP A 314 -20.46 5.06 -12.13
N TYR A 315 -19.42 4.67 -11.42
CA TYR A 315 -18.21 4.14 -12.05
C TYR A 315 -17.88 2.75 -11.47
N ARG A 316 -17.21 1.91 -12.28
CA ARG A 316 -16.93 0.50 -11.99
C ARG A 316 -15.50 0.12 -12.29
N ARG A 317 -14.68 1.06 -12.76
CA ARG A 317 -13.26 0.85 -13.04
C ARG A 317 -12.46 1.95 -12.38
N ILE A 318 -11.35 1.55 -11.77
CA ILE A 318 -10.34 2.44 -11.20
C ILE A 318 -9.01 1.98 -11.77
N GLY A 319 -8.12 2.93 -12.06
CA GLY A 319 -6.78 2.58 -12.48
C GLY A 319 -5.77 3.69 -12.25
N LEU A 320 -4.53 3.37 -12.58
CA LEU A 320 -3.42 4.32 -12.61
C LEU A 320 -2.90 4.41 -14.03
N ILE A 321 -2.68 5.64 -14.49
CA ILE A 321 -2.10 5.94 -15.79
C ILE A 321 -0.92 6.90 -15.63
N ARG A 322 0.17 6.63 -16.34
CA ARG A 322 1.40 7.41 -16.32
C ARG A 322 1.48 8.31 -17.55
N ASP A 323 1.84 9.55 -17.35
CA ASP A 323 2.17 10.56 -18.37
C ASP A 323 1.14 10.69 -19.52
N PRO A 324 -0.17 10.80 -19.23
CA PRO A 324 -1.15 11.07 -20.27
C PRO A 324 -0.91 12.45 -20.90
N TYR A 325 -1.22 12.60 -22.19
CA TYR A 325 -1.04 13.86 -22.91
C TYR A 325 -2.29 14.74 -22.85
N ASN A 326 -2.09 16.04 -22.93
CA ASN A 326 -3.19 16.97 -23.17
C ASN A 326 -3.79 16.73 -24.57
N HIS A 327 -5.11 16.80 -24.68
CA HIS A 327 -5.80 16.55 -25.95
C HIS A 327 -5.24 17.37 -27.10
N GLY A 328 -5.04 16.73 -28.24
CA GLY A 328 -4.52 17.37 -29.46
C GLY A 328 -3.03 17.72 -29.43
N THR A 329 -2.28 17.27 -28.43
CA THR A 329 -0.84 17.51 -28.27
C THR A 329 -0.09 16.23 -27.93
N THR A 330 1.24 16.31 -27.90
CA THR A 330 2.14 15.29 -27.33
C THR A 330 2.77 15.75 -26.01
N THR A 331 2.20 16.77 -25.39
CA THR A 331 2.69 17.31 -24.12
C THR A 331 2.04 16.54 -22.98
N VAL A 332 2.87 15.99 -22.09
CA VAL A 332 2.41 15.34 -20.86
C VAL A 332 1.61 16.32 -20.01
N SER A 333 0.44 15.91 -19.57
CA SER A 333 -0.40 16.73 -18.73
C SER A 333 0.20 16.92 -17.34
N THR A 334 0.04 18.13 -16.81
CA THR A 334 0.40 18.50 -15.43
C THR A 334 -0.79 19.02 -14.63
N ALA A 335 -1.99 19.00 -15.23
CA ALA A 335 -3.22 19.44 -14.59
C ALA A 335 -3.53 18.63 -13.32
N THR A 336 -4.21 19.21 -12.36
CA THR A 336 -4.64 18.51 -11.13
C THR A 336 -5.72 17.48 -11.43
N THR A 337 -6.66 17.85 -12.33
CA THR A 337 -7.74 16.98 -12.81
C THR A 337 -7.85 17.09 -14.32
N LEU A 338 -8.41 16.06 -14.94
CA LEU A 338 -8.68 16.00 -16.37
C LEU A 338 -10.01 15.29 -16.61
N SER A 339 -10.84 15.84 -17.49
CA SER A 339 -11.99 15.14 -18.04
C SER A 339 -11.54 14.29 -19.23
N ALA A 340 -11.89 13.00 -19.20
CA ALA A 340 -11.66 12.10 -20.33
C ALA A 340 -12.90 11.99 -21.24
N THR A 341 -14.00 12.66 -20.89
CA THR A 341 -15.27 12.53 -21.60
C THR A 341 -15.39 13.54 -22.74
N LYS A 342 -15.93 13.09 -23.86
CA LYS A 342 -16.50 14.00 -24.88
C LYS A 342 -17.77 14.64 -24.37
N SER A 343 -18.10 15.84 -24.83
CA SER A 343 -19.38 16.44 -24.47
C SER A 343 -19.99 17.25 -25.60
N LEU A 344 -21.33 17.37 -25.56
CA LEU A 344 -22.13 18.23 -26.42
C LEU A 344 -22.69 19.37 -25.56
N THR A 345 -22.51 20.60 -26.00
CA THR A 345 -23.31 21.73 -25.46
C THR A 345 -24.52 21.89 -26.34
N LEU A 346 -25.73 21.89 -25.77
CA LEU A 346 -26.97 22.03 -26.51
C LEU A 346 -27.48 23.47 -26.49
N ASN A 347 -28.14 23.88 -27.57
CA ASN A 347 -28.79 25.16 -27.67
C ASN A 347 -29.94 25.27 -26.62
N SER A 348 -30.22 26.49 -26.14
CA SER A 348 -31.35 26.74 -25.25
C SER A 348 -32.71 26.67 -25.98
N GLY A 349 -32.72 26.97 -27.27
CA GLY A 349 -33.90 26.87 -28.11
C GLY A 349 -34.08 25.45 -28.65
N GLY A 350 -35.29 24.93 -28.54
CA GLY A 350 -35.64 23.56 -29.01
C GLY A 350 -35.17 22.42 -28.11
N LEU A 351 -34.68 22.71 -26.91
CA LEU A 351 -34.38 21.69 -25.91
C LEU A 351 -35.70 21.16 -25.33
N SER A 352 -35.85 19.83 -25.30
CA SER A 352 -37.04 19.14 -24.77
C SER A 352 -36.61 17.97 -23.90
N GLY A 353 -37.22 17.80 -22.74
CA GLY A 353 -36.97 16.70 -21.81
C GLY A 353 -35.67 16.81 -21.05
N THR A 354 -35.31 15.70 -20.39
CA THR A 354 -34.09 15.54 -19.59
C THR A 354 -33.41 14.24 -20.00
N PHE A 355 -32.17 14.31 -20.41
CA PHE A 355 -31.40 13.11 -20.74
C PHE A 355 -31.10 12.31 -19.47
N SER A 356 -31.16 10.98 -19.59
CA SER A 356 -30.90 10.06 -18.49
C SER A 356 -29.51 9.42 -18.61
N PRO A 357 -28.78 9.20 -17.50
CA PRO A 357 -27.56 8.40 -17.52
C PRO A 357 -27.81 7.02 -18.15
N ASP A 358 -26.77 6.46 -18.78
CA ASP A 358 -26.75 5.17 -19.46
C ASP A 358 -27.66 5.03 -20.70
N GLU A 359 -28.52 5.99 -20.99
CA GLU A 359 -29.29 5.92 -22.22
C GLU A 359 -28.41 6.08 -23.47
N THR A 360 -28.87 5.53 -24.57
CA THR A 360 -28.22 5.75 -25.87
C THR A 360 -28.75 7.04 -26.48
N ILE A 361 -27.87 7.94 -26.89
CA ILE A 361 -28.22 9.12 -27.69
C ILE A 361 -27.87 8.86 -29.16
N THR A 362 -28.65 9.47 -30.05
CA THR A 362 -28.43 9.33 -31.52
C THR A 362 -28.50 10.69 -32.18
N GLY A 363 -27.54 10.97 -33.09
CA GLY A 363 -27.50 12.16 -33.94
C GLY A 363 -28.43 12.01 -35.14
N GLY A 364 -29.26 13.02 -35.39
CA GLY A 364 -30.28 12.97 -36.42
C GLY A 364 -29.75 13.00 -37.87
N SER A 365 -28.56 13.57 -38.09
CA SER A 365 -27.93 13.67 -39.40
C SER A 365 -26.76 12.73 -39.57
N SER A 366 -25.90 12.63 -38.52
CA SER A 366 -24.69 11.80 -38.54
C SER A 366 -24.99 10.32 -38.32
N SER A 367 -26.12 9.98 -37.72
CA SER A 367 -26.41 8.66 -37.16
C SER A 367 -25.37 8.22 -36.12
N ALA A 368 -24.61 9.16 -35.56
CA ALA A 368 -23.70 8.90 -34.45
C ALA A 368 -24.48 8.38 -33.24
N SER A 369 -23.92 7.41 -32.55
CA SER A 369 -24.49 6.84 -31.34
C SER A 369 -23.50 6.93 -30.19
N ALA A 370 -23.97 7.16 -28.98
CA ALA A 370 -23.15 7.23 -27.78
C ALA A 370 -23.97 6.91 -26.54
N LYS A 371 -23.29 6.64 -25.42
CA LYS A 371 -23.89 6.46 -24.09
C LYS A 371 -23.74 7.74 -23.27
N VAL A 372 -24.83 8.15 -22.61
CA VAL A 372 -24.84 9.31 -21.71
C VAL A 372 -24.14 8.94 -20.40
N ILE A 373 -23.21 9.78 -19.98
CA ILE A 373 -22.59 9.72 -18.66
C ILE A 373 -23.32 10.68 -17.71
N ASP A 374 -23.46 11.93 -18.14
CA ASP A 374 -24.00 13.01 -17.31
C ASP A 374 -24.76 14.03 -18.17
N TRP A 375 -25.82 14.59 -17.62
CA TRP A 375 -26.56 15.70 -18.19
C TRP A 375 -26.70 16.83 -17.19
N ASN A 376 -26.04 17.93 -17.45
CA ASN A 376 -26.19 19.16 -16.67
C ASN A 376 -27.17 20.10 -17.38
N SER A 377 -28.41 20.17 -16.90
CA SER A 377 -29.45 20.99 -17.49
C SER A 377 -29.20 22.49 -17.37
N SER A 378 -28.45 22.95 -16.35
CA SER A 378 -28.15 24.38 -16.12
C SER A 378 -27.12 24.88 -17.14
N THR A 379 -26.09 24.10 -17.43
CA THR A 379 -25.05 24.43 -18.43
C THR A 379 -25.40 23.90 -19.81
N ARG A 380 -26.38 23.02 -19.92
CA ARG A 380 -26.78 22.30 -21.13
C ARG A 380 -25.65 21.45 -21.73
N VAL A 381 -24.81 20.90 -20.85
CA VAL A 381 -23.70 20.01 -21.24
C VAL A 381 -24.12 18.58 -21.04
N LEU A 382 -24.01 17.79 -22.13
CA LEU A 382 -24.27 16.36 -22.16
C LEU A 382 -22.91 15.65 -22.35
N ARG A 383 -22.43 14.96 -21.29
CA ARG A 383 -21.22 14.15 -21.36
C ARG A 383 -21.54 12.75 -21.86
N TYR A 384 -20.70 12.22 -22.72
CA TYR A 384 -20.93 10.93 -23.34
C TYR A 384 -19.61 10.19 -23.61
N TYR A 385 -19.71 8.90 -23.83
CA TYR A 385 -18.65 8.06 -24.36
C TYR A 385 -19.13 7.20 -25.53
N GLN A 386 -18.20 6.74 -26.34
CA GLN A 386 -18.41 5.82 -27.44
C GLN A 386 -17.51 4.60 -27.26
N ASP A 387 -18.01 3.42 -27.56
CA ASP A 387 -17.31 2.16 -27.49
C ASP A 387 -17.64 1.28 -28.73
N VAL A 388 -17.13 0.06 -28.75
CA VAL A 388 -17.37 -0.90 -29.83
C VAL A 388 -18.88 -1.16 -30.06
N ASN A 389 -19.74 -1.02 -29.04
CA ASN A 389 -21.17 -1.28 -29.16
C ASN A 389 -21.93 -0.09 -29.73
N THR A 390 -21.48 1.14 -29.45
CA THR A 390 -22.10 2.37 -29.99
C THR A 390 -21.50 2.75 -31.33
N GLY A 391 -20.34 2.22 -31.68
CA GLY A 391 -19.51 2.67 -32.78
C GLY A 391 -18.84 4.02 -32.46
N PHE A 392 -18.02 4.51 -33.40
CA PHE A 392 -17.17 5.69 -33.23
C PHE A 392 -17.51 6.81 -34.21
N THR A 393 -18.70 6.79 -34.83
CA THR A 393 -19.15 7.87 -35.71
C THR A 393 -19.28 9.17 -34.92
N ALA A 394 -18.62 10.23 -35.40
CA ALA A 394 -18.67 11.52 -34.75
C ALA A 394 -20.03 12.23 -34.95
N PHE A 395 -20.51 12.90 -33.90
CA PHE A 395 -21.60 13.86 -34.04
C PHE A 395 -21.20 15.03 -34.93
N THR A 396 -22.18 15.64 -35.59
CA THR A 396 -21.97 16.84 -36.43
C THR A 396 -22.59 18.08 -35.77
N GLY A 397 -22.01 19.25 -36.01
CA GLY A 397 -22.54 20.48 -35.47
C GLY A 397 -23.93 20.80 -36.01
N SER A 398 -24.75 21.42 -35.19
CA SER A 398 -26.12 21.87 -35.51
C SER A 398 -27.14 20.74 -35.80
N GLU A 399 -26.80 19.47 -35.61
CA GLU A 399 -27.77 18.39 -35.65
C GLU A 399 -28.59 18.29 -34.34
N THR A 400 -29.73 17.65 -34.43
CA THR A 400 -30.51 17.31 -33.24
C THR A 400 -30.02 15.97 -32.68
N VAL A 401 -29.70 15.93 -31.40
CA VAL A 401 -29.43 14.70 -30.65
C VAL A 401 -30.69 14.29 -29.90
N THR A 402 -31.02 13.00 -29.89
CA THR A 402 -32.22 12.43 -29.26
C THR A 402 -31.82 11.28 -28.31
N GLY A 403 -32.38 11.27 -27.09
CA GLY A 403 -32.26 10.22 -26.11
C GLY A 403 -33.24 9.06 -26.41
N GLY A 404 -32.69 7.85 -26.45
CA GLY A 404 -33.49 6.65 -26.82
C GLY A 404 -34.43 6.17 -25.71
N GLY A 405 -34.11 6.46 -24.45
CA GLY A 405 -34.95 6.12 -23.28
C GLY A 405 -35.85 7.26 -22.84
N SER A 406 -35.28 8.43 -22.66
CA SER A 406 -35.99 9.64 -22.17
C SER A 406 -36.82 10.35 -23.22
N SER A 407 -36.55 10.13 -24.51
CA SER A 407 -37.05 10.95 -25.63
C SER A 407 -36.66 12.43 -25.52
N ALA A 408 -35.70 12.76 -24.65
CA ALA A 408 -35.14 14.11 -24.59
C ALA A 408 -34.48 14.46 -25.93
N SER A 409 -34.51 15.73 -26.34
CA SER A 409 -33.88 16.15 -27.58
C SER A 409 -33.36 17.59 -27.49
N GLY A 410 -32.34 17.87 -28.26
CA GLY A 410 -31.77 19.22 -28.36
C GLY A 410 -30.81 19.35 -29.53
N THR A 411 -30.68 20.56 -30.07
CA THR A 411 -29.77 20.87 -31.16
C THR A 411 -28.37 21.16 -30.62
N ILE A 412 -27.36 20.55 -31.20
CA ILE A 412 -25.96 20.74 -30.80
C ILE A 412 -25.49 22.17 -31.13
N ALA A 413 -25.03 22.90 -30.11
CA ALA A 413 -24.38 24.19 -30.26
C ALA A 413 -22.86 24.04 -30.46
N SER A 414 -22.23 23.17 -29.69
CA SER A 414 -20.80 22.82 -29.82
C SER A 414 -20.53 21.40 -29.43
N ILE A 415 -19.48 20.84 -30.04
CA ILE A 415 -18.90 19.52 -29.71
C ILE A 415 -17.59 19.82 -29.01
N ASN A 416 -17.41 19.29 -27.81
CA ASN A 416 -16.24 19.55 -27.00
C ASN A 416 -15.43 18.27 -26.87
N ASN A 417 -14.12 18.40 -27.01
CA ASN A 417 -13.18 17.31 -26.85
C ASN A 417 -12.89 17.05 -25.37
N PRO A 418 -12.41 15.86 -25.01
CA PRO A 418 -11.85 15.61 -23.67
C PRO A 418 -10.60 16.47 -23.44
N GLU A 419 -10.15 16.57 -22.21
CA GLU A 419 -8.91 17.28 -21.87
C GLU A 419 -7.68 16.41 -22.02
N VAL A 420 -7.84 15.09 -21.92
CA VAL A 420 -6.78 14.09 -22.11
C VAL A 420 -6.85 13.53 -23.54
N ALA A 421 -5.69 13.30 -24.14
CA ALA A 421 -5.60 12.65 -25.44
C ALA A 421 -5.89 11.15 -25.27
N HIS A 422 -6.88 10.64 -26.01
CA HIS A 422 -7.22 9.23 -26.05
C HIS A 422 -6.00 8.39 -26.49
N ASP A 423 -5.84 7.21 -25.92
CA ASP A 423 -4.70 6.29 -26.16
C ASP A 423 -3.32 6.88 -25.82
N SER A 424 -3.24 7.90 -24.97
CA SER A 424 -1.97 8.46 -24.51
C SER A 424 -1.66 8.06 -23.07
N GLY A 425 -0.36 8.03 -22.75
CA GLY A 425 0.14 7.55 -21.46
C GLY A 425 0.12 6.03 -21.35
N ASP A 426 0.68 5.51 -20.26
CA ASP A 426 0.76 4.08 -20.00
C ASP A 426 -0.18 3.69 -18.85
N ILE A 427 -1.13 2.83 -19.09
CA ILE A 427 -1.97 2.27 -18.04
C ILE A 427 -1.13 1.28 -17.22
N MET A 428 -0.94 1.59 -15.94
CA MET A 428 -0.10 0.82 -15.01
C MET A 428 -0.90 -0.15 -14.13
N TYR A 429 -2.17 0.16 -13.87
CA TYR A 429 -3.02 -0.61 -12.98
C TYR A 429 -4.47 -0.47 -13.41
N ILE A 430 -5.20 -1.57 -13.41
CA ILE A 430 -6.65 -1.60 -13.66
C ILE A 430 -7.32 -2.47 -12.61
N GLU A 431 -8.36 -1.96 -12.00
CA GLU A 431 -9.22 -2.70 -11.08
C GLU A 431 -10.68 -2.56 -11.51
N HIS A 432 -11.38 -3.68 -11.60
CA HIS A 432 -12.81 -3.74 -11.82
C HIS A 432 -13.55 -3.85 -10.48
N ARG A 433 -14.56 -3.01 -10.28
CA ARG A 433 -15.33 -2.94 -9.04
C ARG A 433 -16.83 -3.10 -9.28
N ARG A 434 -17.54 -3.35 -8.20
CA ARG A 434 -19.00 -3.13 -8.13
C ARG A 434 -19.26 -1.64 -8.34
N PRO A 435 -20.50 -1.26 -8.77
CA PRO A 435 -20.83 0.15 -8.98
C PRO A 435 -20.57 0.98 -7.73
N ILE A 436 -19.91 2.12 -7.93
CA ILE A 436 -19.67 3.14 -6.93
C ILE A 436 -20.52 4.34 -7.32
N ASN A 437 -21.56 4.60 -6.53
CA ASN A 437 -22.46 5.73 -6.72
C ASN A 437 -21.87 6.97 -6.03
N ARG A 438 -22.04 8.11 -6.66
CA ARG A 438 -21.58 9.40 -6.14
C ARG A 438 -22.74 10.34 -5.89
N ALA A 439 -22.56 11.29 -4.99
CA ALA A 439 -23.49 12.38 -4.72
C ALA A 439 -22.76 13.73 -4.79
N SER A 440 -23.50 14.81 -5.03
CA SER A 440 -22.91 16.16 -5.22
C SER A 440 -22.23 16.74 -3.98
N ASP A 441 -22.49 16.18 -2.82
CA ASP A 441 -21.91 16.56 -1.53
C ASP A 441 -20.96 15.50 -0.96
N GLN A 442 -20.68 14.47 -1.74
CA GLN A 442 -19.85 13.34 -1.33
C GLN A 442 -18.37 13.59 -1.62
N ILE A 443 -17.53 13.26 -0.65
CA ILE A 443 -16.08 13.14 -0.77
C ILE A 443 -15.71 11.66 -0.69
N GLU A 444 -14.90 11.20 -1.62
CA GLU A 444 -14.45 9.81 -1.68
C GLU A 444 -12.94 9.73 -1.54
N ASP A 445 -12.45 8.90 -0.64
CA ASP A 445 -11.05 8.54 -0.55
C ASP A 445 -10.83 7.17 -1.19
N ILE A 446 -10.14 7.13 -2.31
CA ILE A 446 -9.76 5.89 -3.00
C ILE A 446 -8.37 5.49 -2.54
N LYS A 447 -8.30 4.37 -1.81
CA LYS A 447 -7.05 3.79 -1.34
C LYS A 447 -6.70 2.58 -2.20
N LEU A 448 -5.65 2.69 -3.00
CA LEU A 448 -5.08 1.58 -3.77
C LEU A 448 -3.81 1.10 -3.07
N VAL A 449 -3.71 -0.22 -2.86
CA VAL A 449 -2.49 -0.86 -2.36
C VAL A 449 -1.90 -1.71 -3.46
N VAL A 450 -0.70 -1.34 -3.90
CA VAL A 450 0.06 -2.05 -4.93
C VAL A 450 1.17 -2.84 -4.25
N GLU A 451 1.28 -4.12 -4.58
CA GLU A 451 2.36 -4.99 -4.12
C GLU A 451 3.43 -5.09 -5.21
N PHE A 452 4.70 -4.84 -4.85
CA PHE A 452 5.86 -4.90 -5.74
C PHE A 452 6.61 -6.21 -5.63
#